data_f4157dcbd252ab1f13e93a281e0d3a45
#
_entry.id   f4157dcbd252ab1f13e93a281e0d3a45
#
_cell.length_a   1.000
_cell.length_b   1.000
_cell.length_c   1.000
_cell.angle_alpha   90.00
_cell.angle_beta   90.00
_cell.angle_gamma   90.00
#
_symmetry.space_group_name_H-M   'P 1'
#
loop_
_entity.id
_entity.type
_entity.pdbx_description
1 polymer ?
#
loop_
_entity_poly.entity_id
_entity_poly.type
_entity_poly.pdbx_seq_one_letter_code
_entity_poly.pdbx_strand_id
1 'polypeptide(L)'
;MEYIHHYDSPLGGITIASDGKALTGLWFDGQKYFADTLDRDHEEKALPVFDQADRWLDIYFSGHEPGFTLPIHMKTTPFRKAVWEILLTIPFGRTMTYGEIAARIAEQNGLPRMSAQAVGGAVGHNAVSLIIPCHRVVGADGSLTGYAGGIDRKVKLLSLEKADMSSLYVPRKGTALLDHRERVNYS
;
A
#
# COMPACT_ATOMS: atom_id res chain seq x y z
N MET A 1 15.91 3.56 -18.37
CA MET A 1 15.72 2.10 -18.46
C MET A 1 15.38 1.54 -17.08
N GLU A 2 14.27 0.86 -16.97
CA GLU A 2 13.88 0.08 -15.79
C GLU A 2 13.79 -1.40 -16.15
N TYR A 3 13.79 -2.23 -15.12
CA TYR A 3 13.69 -3.68 -15.26
C TYR A 3 12.45 -4.16 -14.55
N ILE A 4 11.81 -5.21 -15.06
CA ILE A 4 10.61 -5.78 -14.45
C ILE A 4 10.79 -7.26 -14.14
N HIS A 5 9.99 -7.71 -13.17
CA HIS A 5 9.93 -9.08 -12.70
C HIS A 5 8.49 -9.40 -12.30
N HIS A 6 8.06 -10.63 -12.47
CA HIS A 6 6.72 -11.09 -12.12
C HIS A 6 6.77 -12.06 -10.95
N TYR A 7 5.80 -11.93 -10.06
CA TYR A 7 5.65 -12.79 -8.89
C TYR A 7 4.18 -13.24 -8.78
N ASP A 8 3.97 -14.55 -8.60
CA ASP A 8 2.64 -15.11 -8.41
C ASP A 8 2.30 -15.17 -6.92
N SER A 9 1.38 -14.31 -6.48
CA SER A 9 0.93 -14.29 -5.10
C SER A 9 -0.41 -15.01 -4.92
N PRO A 10 -0.78 -15.39 -3.68
CA PRO A 10 -2.13 -15.90 -3.38
C PRO A 10 -3.26 -14.93 -3.72
N LEU A 11 -2.96 -13.65 -3.87
CA LEU A 11 -3.93 -12.59 -4.18
C LEU A 11 -3.87 -12.12 -5.65
N GLY A 12 -3.16 -12.85 -6.49
CA GLY A 12 -2.99 -12.54 -7.91
C GLY A 12 -1.55 -12.22 -8.28
N GLY A 13 -1.29 -12.05 -9.56
CA GLY A 13 0.02 -11.71 -10.08
C GLY A 13 0.48 -10.34 -9.60
N ILE A 14 1.77 -10.19 -9.42
CA ILE A 14 2.44 -8.95 -9.04
C ILE A 14 3.51 -8.63 -10.07
N THR A 15 3.57 -7.38 -10.51
CA THR A 15 4.66 -6.87 -11.33
C THR A 15 5.55 -5.98 -10.47
N ILE A 16 6.85 -6.25 -10.48
CA ILE A 16 7.86 -5.53 -9.70
C ILE A 16 8.78 -4.79 -10.66
N ALA A 17 9.13 -3.56 -10.35
CA ALA A 17 10.05 -2.75 -11.14
C ALA A 17 11.26 -2.30 -10.33
N SER A 18 12.39 -2.14 -11.00
CA SER A 18 13.64 -1.68 -10.41
C SER A 18 14.43 -0.82 -11.39
N ASP A 19 15.21 0.11 -10.86
CA ASP A 19 16.21 0.87 -11.64
C ASP A 19 17.55 0.13 -11.80
N GLY A 20 17.62 -1.11 -11.33
CA GLY A 20 18.81 -1.95 -11.31
C GLY A 20 19.45 -2.08 -9.93
N LYS A 21 19.12 -1.20 -9.00
CA LYS A 21 19.67 -1.18 -7.63
C LYS A 21 18.58 -1.24 -6.56
N ALA A 22 17.51 -0.47 -6.74
CA ALA A 22 16.40 -0.34 -5.80
C ALA A 22 15.09 -0.65 -6.50
N LEU A 23 14.06 -0.97 -5.71
CA LEU A 23 12.70 -1.13 -6.22
C LEU A 23 12.09 0.24 -6.50
N THR A 24 11.50 0.38 -7.67
CA THR A 24 10.79 1.60 -8.10
C THR A 24 9.29 1.38 -8.22
N GLY A 25 8.84 0.14 -8.24
CA GLY A 25 7.43 -0.20 -8.34
C GLY A 25 7.13 -1.61 -7.88
N LEU A 26 5.92 -1.80 -7.37
CA LEU A 26 5.33 -3.10 -7.07
C LEU A 26 3.82 -2.93 -7.12
N TRP A 27 3.18 -3.60 -8.06
CA TRP A 27 1.74 -3.48 -8.30
C TRP A 27 1.09 -4.86 -8.44
N PHE A 28 -0.11 -5.01 -7.89
CA PHE A 28 -0.96 -6.13 -8.31
C PHE A 28 -1.39 -5.92 -9.76
N ASP A 29 -1.36 -6.99 -10.55
CA ASP A 29 -1.79 -6.92 -11.93
C ASP A 29 -3.27 -6.51 -12.00
N GLY A 30 -3.59 -5.55 -12.86
CA GLY A 30 -4.94 -5.02 -13.03
C GLY A 30 -5.40 -4.03 -11.96
N GLN A 31 -4.56 -3.66 -10.99
CA GLN A 31 -4.93 -2.64 -10.01
C GLN A 31 -5.08 -1.25 -10.63
N LYS A 32 -5.75 -0.35 -9.92
CA LYS A 32 -5.81 1.07 -10.28
C LYS A 32 -4.38 1.65 -10.29
N TYR A 33 -4.08 2.45 -11.30
CA TYR A 33 -2.74 3.04 -11.53
C TYR A 33 -1.63 2.00 -11.75
N PHE A 34 -1.99 0.81 -12.26
CA PHE A 34 -1.02 -0.23 -12.57
C PHE A 34 0.11 0.31 -13.45
N ALA A 35 1.36 0.15 -12.98
CA ALA A 35 2.57 0.48 -13.71
C ALA A 35 2.63 1.92 -14.28
N ASP A 36 1.87 2.86 -13.70
CA ASP A 36 1.79 4.23 -14.22
C ASP A 36 3.10 5.02 -14.08
N THR A 37 3.99 4.61 -13.20
CA THR A 37 5.31 5.20 -13.01
C THR A 37 6.44 4.43 -13.70
N LEU A 38 6.11 3.30 -14.34
CA LEU A 38 7.11 2.48 -15.04
C LEU A 38 7.60 3.21 -16.30
N ASP A 39 8.92 3.23 -16.50
CA ASP A 39 9.51 3.78 -17.71
C ASP A 39 9.00 3.03 -18.94
N ARG A 40 8.75 3.75 -20.03
CA ARG A 40 8.39 3.12 -21.31
C ARG A 40 9.47 2.18 -21.80
N ASP A 41 10.72 2.56 -21.57
CA ASP A 41 11.89 1.76 -21.87
C ASP A 41 12.21 0.84 -20.68
N HIS A 42 11.70 -0.38 -20.74
CA HIS A 42 11.91 -1.39 -19.70
C HIS A 42 12.03 -2.78 -20.33
N GLU A 43 12.66 -3.68 -19.60
CA GLU A 43 12.82 -5.08 -20.03
C GLU A 43 12.73 -6.02 -18.82
N GLU A 44 12.31 -7.25 -19.07
CA GLU A 44 12.40 -8.32 -18.09
C GLU A 44 13.86 -8.71 -17.88
N LYS A 45 14.30 -8.76 -16.63
CA LYS A 45 15.66 -9.14 -16.29
C LYS A 45 15.76 -9.68 -14.89
N ALA A 46 16.55 -10.73 -14.71
CA ALA A 46 16.89 -11.22 -13.38
C ALA A 46 17.86 -10.24 -12.70
N LEU A 47 17.52 -9.81 -11.50
CA LEU A 47 18.34 -8.91 -10.68
C LEU A 47 18.40 -9.42 -9.25
N PRO A 48 19.51 -9.21 -8.52
CA PRO A 48 19.57 -9.59 -7.09
C PRO A 48 18.47 -8.96 -6.24
N VAL A 49 18.06 -7.71 -6.53
CA VAL A 49 16.99 -7.06 -5.78
C VAL A 49 15.63 -7.75 -6.00
N PHE A 50 15.40 -8.37 -7.15
CA PHE A 50 14.18 -9.14 -7.39
C PHE A 50 14.18 -10.47 -6.62
N ASP A 51 15.32 -11.13 -6.46
CA ASP A 51 15.44 -12.31 -5.61
C ASP A 51 15.16 -11.95 -4.15
N GLN A 52 15.64 -10.81 -3.68
CA GLN A 52 15.33 -10.29 -2.34
C GLN A 52 13.85 -9.97 -2.19
N ALA A 53 13.23 -9.37 -3.20
CA ALA A 53 11.80 -9.06 -3.20
C ALA A 53 10.96 -10.34 -3.15
N ASP A 54 11.32 -11.36 -3.91
CA ASP A 54 10.64 -12.66 -3.89
C ASP A 54 10.69 -13.30 -2.49
N ARG A 55 11.85 -13.27 -1.84
CA ARG A 55 11.99 -13.75 -0.46
C ARG A 55 11.14 -12.96 0.53
N TRP A 56 11.11 -11.63 0.39
CA TRP A 56 10.29 -10.78 1.21
C TRP A 56 8.80 -11.13 1.05
N LEU A 57 8.35 -11.28 -0.19
CA LEU A 57 6.97 -11.63 -0.51
C LEU A 57 6.61 -13.05 -0.04
N ASP A 58 7.49 -14.02 -0.18
CA ASP A 58 7.27 -15.38 0.31
C ASP A 58 7.05 -15.40 1.83
N ILE A 59 7.86 -14.67 2.58
CA ILE A 59 7.71 -14.53 4.04
C ILE A 59 6.40 -13.81 4.37
N TYR A 60 6.13 -12.70 3.69
CA TYR A 60 4.93 -11.90 3.92
C TYR A 60 3.65 -12.72 3.69
N PHE A 61 3.54 -13.40 2.56
CA PHE A 61 2.36 -14.21 2.23
C PHE A 61 2.26 -15.50 3.04
N SER A 62 3.28 -15.88 3.76
CA SER A 62 3.20 -16.94 4.78
C SER A 62 2.55 -16.45 6.10
N GLY A 63 2.22 -15.18 6.20
CA GLY A 63 1.60 -14.57 7.40
C GLY A 63 2.59 -14.05 8.43
N HIS A 64 3.85 -13.90 8.05
CA HIS A 64 4.90 -13.41 8.93
C HIS A 64 5.45 -12.07 8.46
N GLU A 65 5.86 -11.24 9.42
CA GLU A 65 6.57 -10.01 9.12
C GLU A 65 7.96 -10.33 8.56
N PRO A 66 8.31 -9.86 7.36
CA PRO A 66 9.68 -10.01 6.85
C PRO A 66 10.67 -9.29 7.77
N GLY A 67 11.75 -9.99 8.14
CA GLY A 67 12.75 -9.49 9.09
C GLY A 67 13.84 -8.62 8.46
N PHE A 68 13.67 -8.17 7.23
CA PHE A 68 14.63 -7.34 6.51
C PHE A 68 13.92 -6.32 5.63
N THR A 69 14.62 -5.25 5.28
CA THR A 69 14.10 -4.20 4.39
C THR A 69 14.66 -4.33 2.98
N LEU A 70 13.90 -3.82 2.01
CA LEU A 70 14.30 -3.77 0.61
C LEU A 70 14.68 -2.32 0.26
N PRO A 71 15.70 -2.11 -0.58
CA PRO A 71 16.01 -0.78 -1.07
C PRO A 71 14.88 -0.28 -1.98
N ILE A 72 14.38 0.91 -1.70
CA ILE A 72 13.30 1.55 -2.47
C ILE A 72 13.78 2.90 -2.98
N HIS A 73 13.52 3.17 -4.25
CA HIS A 73 13.66 4.48 -4.85
C HIS A 73 12.26 5.04 -5.14
N MET A 74 11.86 6.06 -4.38
CA MET A 74 10.55 6.70 -4.51
C MET A 74 10.56 7.72 -5.66
N LYS A 75 10.12 7.30 -6.83
CA LYS A 75 9.95 8.17 -8.02
C LYS A 75 8.62 8.93 -7.90
N THR A 76 8.61 10.00 -7.13
CA THR A 76 7.38 10.73 -6.87
C THR A 76 7.64 12.18 -6.43
N THR A 77 6.57 12.93 -6.18
CA THR A 77 6.64 14.30 -5.68
C THR A 77 7.11 14.34 -4.22
N PRO A 78 7.66 15.47 -3.75
CA PRO A 78 8.05 15.60 -2.34
C PRO A 78 6.90 15.36 -1.35
N PHE A 79 5.68 15.79 -1.69
CA PHE A 79 4.51 15.54 -0.84
C PHE A 79 4.18 14.06 -0.72
N ARG A 80 4.10 13.35 -1.85
CA ARG A 80 3.84 11.90 -1.84
C ARG A 80 4.95 11.13 -1.12
N LYS A 81 6.20 11.52 -1.33
CA LYS A 81 7.33 10.92 -0.63
C LYS A 81 7.18 11.06 0.88
N ALA A 82 6.83 12.24 1.37
CA ALA A 82 6.61 12.47 2.80
C ALA A 82 5.48 11.58 3.35
N VAL A 83 4.38 11.43 2.61
CA VAL A 83 3.29 10.53 2.98
C VAL A 83 3.76 9.08 3.00
N TRP A 84 4.45 8.62 1.97
CA TRP A 84 4.93 7.23 1.89
C TRP A 84 5.95 6.89 2.98
N GLU A 85 6.79 7.85 3.38
CA GLU A 85 7.71 7.68 4.52
C GLU A 85 6.95 7.47 5.83
N ILE A 86 5.81 8.14 6.02
CA ILE A 86 4.93 7.90 7.18
C ILE A 86 4.32 6.50 7.10
N LEU A 87 3.87 6.06 5.91
CA LEU A 87 3.32 4.71 5.73
C LEU A 87 4.31 3.64 6.16
N LEU A 88 5.60 3.82 5.87
CA LEU A 88 6.66 2.89 6.27
C LEU A 88 6.79 2.75 7.80
N THR A 89 6.26 3.69 8.56
CA THR A 89 6.26 3.63 10.04
C THR A 89 5.11 2.82 10.61
N ILE A 90 4.12 2.46 9.81
CA ILE A 90 2.95 1.69 10.28
C ILE A 90 3.36 0.23 10.45
N PRO A 91 3.37 -0.30 11.69
CA PRO A 91 3.82 -1.68 11.91
C PRO A 91 2.91 -2.72 11.25
N PHE A 92 3.49 -3.87 10.97
CA PHE A 92 2.76 -5.07 10.55
C PHE A 92 1.62 -5.38 11.55
N GLY A 93 0.42 -5.61 11.03
CA GLY A 93 -0.76 -5.88 11.84
C GLY A 93 -1.40 -4.64 12.50
N ARG A 94 -0.95 -3.44 12.15
CA ARG A 94 -1.48 -2.18 12.67
C ARG A 94 -2.09 -1.34 11.56
N THR A 95 -2.91 -0.39 11.95
CA THR A 95 -3.53 0.56 11.02
C THR A 95 -3.31 1.99 11.47
N MET A 96 -3.42 2.92 10.53
CA MET A 96 -3.38 4.36 10.78
C MET A 96 -4.47 5.01 9.95
N THR A 97 -5.09 6.07 10.46
CA THR A 97 -6.13 6.78 9.71
C THR A 97 -5.52 7.83 8.77
N TYR A 98 -6.26 8.20 7.71
CA TYR A 98 -5.88 9.31 6.84
C TYR A 98 -5.69 10.61 7.63
N GLY A 99 -6.55 10.85 8.64
CA GLY A 99 -6.45 12.04 9.50
C GLY A 99 -5.19 12.07 10.34
N GLU A 100 -4.76 10.92 10.86
CA GLU A 100 -3.51 10.81 11.63
C GLU A 100 -2.29 11.10 10.76
N ILE A 101 -2.28 10.61 9.52
CA ILE A 101 -1.23 10.92 8.54
C ILE A 101 -1.22 12.40 8.21
N ALA A 102 -2.40 12.98 7.96
CA ALA A 102 -2.54 14.41 7.67
C ALA A 102 -2.01 15.26 8.83
N ALA A 103 -2.31 14.90 10.07
CA ALA A 103 -1.81 15.59 11.25
C ALA A 103 -0.27 15.55 11.33
N ARG A 104 0.35 14.43 11.03
CA ARG A 104 1.81 14.30 11.00
C ARG A 104 2.45 15.17 9.92
N ILE A 105 1.85 15.21 8.73
CA ILE A 105 2.34 16.06 7.63
C ILE A 105 2.22 17.55 8.01
N ALA A 106 1.10 17.95 8.61
CA ALA A 106 0.90 19.32 9.08
C ALA A 106 1.97 19.72 10.10
N GLU A 107 2.24 18.84 11.07
CA GLU A 107 3.27 19.06 12.08
C GLU A 107 4.66 19.21 11.48
N GLN A 108 5.04 18.30 10.56
CA GLN A 108 6.35 18.33 9.89
C GLN A 108 6.58 19.62 9.10
N ASN A 109 5.52 20.20 8.53
CA ASN A 109 5.60 21.39 7.70
C ASN A 109 5.21 22.69 8.43
N GLY A 110 4.97 22.64 9.75
CA GLY A 110 4.55 23.81 10.52
C GLY A 110 3.21 24.38 10.10
N LEU A 111 2.31 23.55 9.58
CA LEU A 111 0.98 23.95 9.12
C LEU A 111 -0.06 23.70 10.23
N PRO A 112 -1.13 24.56 10.31
CA PRO A 112 -2.19 24.33 11.29
C PRO A 112 -3.00 23.06 11.02
N ARG A 113 -3.10 22.63 9.75
CA ARG A 113 -3.75 21.39 9.35
C ARG A 113 -3.39 21.01 7.92
N MET A 114 -3.65 19.73 7.56
CA MET A 114 -3.50 19.19 6.23
C MET A 114 -4.79 18.44 5.85
N SER A 115 -5.18 18.50 4.59
CA SER A 115 -6.34 17.82 4.06
C SER A 115 -6.15 16.29 4.08
N ALA A 116 -7.07 15.56 4.69
CA ALA A 116 -7.10 14.11 4.62
C ALA A 116 -7.34 13.61 3.18
N GLN A 117 -8.06 14.38 2.36
CA GLN A 117 -8.28 14.07 0.95
C GLN A 117 -6.98 14.13 0.14
N ALA A 118 -6.13 15.14 0.38
CA ALA A 118 -4.81 15.23 -0.26
C ALA A 118 -3.91 14.06 0.12
N VAL A 119 -3.93 13.65 1.38
CA VAL A 119 -3.24 12.46 1.87
C VAL A 119 -3.80 11.21 1.19
N GLY A 120 -5.12 11.09 1.07
CA GLY A 120 -5.77 9.98 0.38
C GLY A 120 -5.31 9.81 -1.07
N GLY A 121 -5.14 10.92 -1.79
CA GLY A 121 -4.57 10.92 -3.14
C GLY A 121 -3.13 10.38 -3.18
N ALA A 122 -2.29 10.82 -2.25
CA ALA A 122 -0.91 10.34 -2.14
C ALA A 122 -0.84 8.86 -1.78
N VAL A 123 -1.67 8.39 -0.86
CA VAL A 123 -1.77 6.97 -0.48
C VAL A 123 -2.24 6.11 -1.66
N GLY A 124 -3.26 6.58 -2.39
CA GLY A 124 -3.81 5.86 -3.54
C GLY A 124 -2.85 5.72 -4.72
N HIS A 125 -1.91 6.64 -4.87
CA HIS A 125 -0.89 6.61 -5.93
C HIS A 125 0.42 5.93 -5.50
N ASN A 126 0.44 5.22 -4.38
CA ASN A 126 1.60 4.46 -3.95
C ASN A 126 2.06 3.50 -5.05
N ALA A 127 3.28 3.68 -5.52
CA ALA A 127 3.86 2.87 -6.59
C ALA A 127 4.49 1.56 -6.10
N VAL A 128 4.67 1.37 -4.80
CA VAL A 128 5.33 0.19 -4.21
C VAL A 128 4.41 -0.44 -3.18
N SER A 129 3.33 -1.04 -3.65
CA SER A 129 2.34 -1.71 -2.81
C SER A 129 2.98 -2.77 -1.91
N LEU A 130 2.37 -3.08 -0.78
CA LEU A 130 2.81 -4.03 0.23
C LEU A 130 4.03 -3.57 1.04
N ILE A 131 5.13 -3.25 0.38
CA ILE A 131 6.37 -2.82 1.03
C ILE A 131 6.18 -1.43 1.64
N ILE A 132 5.60 -0.50 0.88
CA ILE A 132 5.03 0.72 1.42
C ILE A 132 3.55 0.41 1.74
N PRO A 133 3.19 0.24 3.01
CA PRO A 133 1.95 -0.47 3.36
C PRO A 133 0.70 0.41 3.29
N CYS A 134 0.33 0.87 2.11
CA CYS A 134 -0.87 1.69 1.94
C CYS A 134 -2.19 0.96 2.29
N HIS A 135 -2.19 -0.37 2.30
CA HIS A 135 -3.32 -1.17 2.77
C HIS A 135 -3.59 -1.03 4.28
N ARG A 136 -2.65 -0.51 5.06
CA ARG A 136 -2.79 -0.24 6.50
C ARG A 136 -3.44 1.10 6.81
N VAL A 137 -3.83 1.87 5.80
CA VAL A 137 -4.51 3.16 6.00
C VAL A 137 -6.02 2.96 5.91
N VAL A 138 -6.73 3.49 6.90
CA VAL A 138 -8.18 3.34 7.05
C VAL A 138 -8.86 4.69 7.28
N GLY A 139 -10.18 4.78 7.04
CA GLY A 139 -10.96 5.95 7.38
C GLY A 139 -11.05 6.17 8.90
N ALA A 140 -11.30 7.40 9.32
CA ALA A 140 -11.41 7.75 10.74
C ALA A 140 -12.53 6.98 11.48
N ASP A 141 -13.55 6.57 10.74
CA ASP A 141 -14.66 5.77 11.25
C ASP A 141 -14.46 4.25 11.12
N GLY A 142 -13.29 3.81 10.65
CA GLY A 142 -12.95 2.42 10.41
C GLY A 142 -13.28 1.92 9.00
N SER A 143 -13.66 2.81 8.06
CA SER A 143 -13.99 2.40 6.70
C SER A 143 -12.75 1.91 5.93
N LEU A 144 -12.91 0.80 5.21
CA LEU A 144 -11.89 0.20 4.33
C LEU A 144 -12.08 0.70 2.90
N THR A 145 -11.71 1.94 2.64
CA THR A 145 -11.84 2.57 1.31
C THR A 145 -10.50 2.98 0.75
N GLY A 146 -10.47 3.27 -0.55
CA GLY A 146 -9.36 3.98 -1.18
C GLY A 146 -8.11 3.16 -1.48
N TYR A 147 -8.18 1.85 -1.47
CA TYR A 147 -7.05 1.00 -1.82
C TYR A 147 -7.00 0.73 -3.33
N ALA A 148 -5.86 1.05 -3.97
CA ALA A 148 -5.68 0.85 -5.41
C ALA A 148 -5.77 -0.62 -5.83
N GLY A 149 -5.35 -1.54 -4.98
CA GLY A 149 -5.46 -2.99 -5.18
C GLY A 149 -6.86 -3.56 -5.00
N GLY A 150 -7.82 -2.74 -4.60
CA GLY A 150 -9.20 -3.14 -4.34
C GLY A 150 -9.46 -3.52 -2.89
N ILE A 151 -10.71 -3.32 -2.46
CA ILE A 151 -11.13 -3.54 -1.07
C ILE A 151 -10.95 -5.00 -0.65
N ASP A 152 -11.24 -5.94 -1.53
CA ASP A 152 -11.10 -7.38 -1.21
C ASP A 152 -9.65 -7.74 -0.85
N ARG A 153 -8.68 -7.24 -1.61
CA ARG A 153 -7.26 -7.45 -1.29
C ARG A 153 -6.88 -6.75 0.01
N LYS A 154 -7.38 -5.54 0.24
CA LYS A 154 -7.12 -4.79 1.48
C LYS A 154 -7.55 -5.58 2.71
N VAL A 155 -8.77 -6.12 2.68
CA VAL A 155 -9.30 -6.97 3.75
C VAL A 155 -8.44 -8.21 3.95
N LYS A 156 -8.08 -8.90 2.87
CA LYS A 156 -7.26 -10.12 2.93
C LYS A 156 -5.86 -9.84 3.47
N LEU A 157 -5.25 -8.72 3.09
CA LEU A 157 -3.94 -8.31 3.58
C LEU A 157 -3.96 -7.99 5.07
N LEU A 158 -4.95 -7.21 5.54
CA LEU A 158 -5.11 -6.91 6.96
C LEU A 158 -5.38 -8.17 7.77
N SER A 159 -6.19 -9.09 7.26
CA SER A 159 -6.46 -10.39 7.90
C SER A 159 -5.21 -11.27 7.95
N LEU A 160 -4.43 -11.30 6.88
CA LEU A 160 -3.16 -12.01 6.82
C LEU A 160 -2.18 -11.51 7.89
N GLU A 161 -2.14 -10.20 8.10
CA GLU A 161 -1.32 -9.56 9.13
C GLU A 161 -1.90 -9.70 10.54
N LYS A 162 -3.06 -10.31 10.69
CA LYS A 162 -3.77 -10.46 11.97
C LYS A 162 -4.08 -9.11 12.65
N ALA A 163 -4.36 -8.08 11.83
CA ALA A 163 -4.81 -6.79 12.32
C ALA A 163 -6.15 -6.93 13.06
N ASP A 164 -6.39 -6.05 14.02
CA ASP A 164 -7.69 -6.00 14.70
C ASP A 164 -8.75 -5.45 13.74
N MET A 165 -9.64 -6.32 13.27
CA MET A 165 -10.70 -5.99 12.32
C MET A 165 -12.00 -5.56 12.99
N SER A 166 -12.09 -5.57 14.33
CA SER A 166 -13.32 -5.37 15.07
C SER A 166 -13.98 -4.01 14.84
N SER A 167 -13.18 -2.96 14.59
CA SER A 167 -13.66 -1.60 14.32
C SER A 167 -13.67 -1.24 12.82
N LEU A 168 -13.32 -2.18 11.95
CA LEU A 168 -13.22 -1.97 10.51
C LEU A 168 -14.46 -2.49 9.79
N TYR A 169 -14.82 -1.85 8.68
CA TYR A 169 -15.95 -2.27 7.88
C TYR A 169 -15.76 -1.91 6.41
N VAL A 170 -16.42 -2.67 5.53
CA VAL A 170 -16.49 -2.38 4.09
C VAL A 170 -17.75 -1.57 3.83
N PRO A 171 -17.66 -0.31 3.34
CA PRO A 171 -18.85 0.47 3.01
C PRO A 171 -19.57 -0.17 1.81
N ARG A 172 -20.92 -0.20 1.86
CA ARG A 172 -21.72 -0.66 0.72
C ARG A 172 -21.68 0.35 -0.40
N LYS A 173 -21.52 -0.12 -1.65
CA LYS A 173 -21.71 0.72 -2.82
C LYS A 173 -23.20 1.01 -2.99
N GLY A 174 -23.58 2.27 -3.08
CA GLY A 174 -24.91 2.71 -3.47
C GLY A 174 -25.57 3.59 -2.45
N THR A 175 -26.11 4.70 -2.92
CA THR A 175 -26.97 5.70 -2.26
C THR A 175 -26.72 5.91 -0.77
N ALA A 176 -26.13 7.03 -0.51
CA ALA A 176 -25.71 7.58 0.76
C ALA A 176 -26.84 7.82 1.76
N LEU A 177 -27.69 6.89 1.96
CA LEU A 177 -28.72 7.00 2.97
C LEU A 177 -28.82 5.67 3.68
N LEU A 178 -28.16 5.55 4.79
CA LEU A 178 -28.42 4.57 5.82
C LEU A 178 -27.24 3.67 6.15
N ASP A 179 -26.84 3.79 7.28
CA ASP A 179 -26.33 2.96 8.40
C ASP A 179 -26.19 1.43 8.17
N HIS A 180 -25.79 0.98 6.99
CA HIS A 180 -25.53 -0.44 6.77
C HIS A 180 -24.01 -0.70 6.67
N ARG A 181 -23.39 -0.71 7.84
CA ARG A 181 -21.99 -1.10 8.01
C ARG A 181 -21.93 -2.61 8.20
N GLU A 182 -21.41 -3.31 7.23
CA GLU A 182 -21.03 -4.69 7.46
C GLU A 182 -19.70 -4.70 8.21
N ARG A 183 -19.73 -5.20 9.43
CA ARG A 183 -18.48 -5.47 10.15
C ARG A 183 -17.79 -6.63 9.49
N VAL A 184 -16.50 -6.45 9.25
CA VAL A 184 -15.68 -7.50 8.67
C VAL A 184 -15.38 -8.50 9.77
N ASN A 185 -16.17 -9.58 9.82
CA ASN A 185 -15.90 -10.70 10.69
C ASN A 185 -15.05 -11.72 9.92
N TYR A 186 -13.75 -11.57 10.01
CA TYR A 186 -12.82 -12.60 9.56
C TYR A 186 -12.29 -13.32 10.80
N SER A 187 -12.83 -14.48 11.04
CA SER A 187 -12.31 -15.44 12.00
C SER A 187 -11.15 -16.23 11.40
#